data_f26e2f2e1198aaedb2dc30022a54dfe2
#
_entry.id   f26e2f2e1198aaedb2dc30022a54dfe2
#
_cell.length_a   1.000
_cell.length_b   1.000
_cell.length_c   1.000
_cell.angle_alpha   90.00
_cell.angle_beta   90.00
_cell.angle_gamma   90.00
#
_symmetry.space_group_name_H-M   'P 1'
#
loop_
_entity.id
_entity.type
_entity.pdbx_description
1 polymer ?
#
loop_
_entity_poly.entity_id
_entity_poly.type
_entity_poly.pdbx_seq_one_letter_code
_entity_poly.pdbx_strand_id
1 'polypeptide(L)'
;MTSQSEAELHEQLIVEHLKKLEAAEKNFIPFVRHVWPEFISGYHHKSIAKHFEAIKDKKTNRLIVNMPPRHTKSEFASYLLPAWLVGNNPKLKIIQTTHTTELAVRFGRKMKHLIDSVLFQQLFDKVQISADSKAAGRWETNHGGEYFAAGVGSAITGRGADLLIIDDPHSEQDALSATALDNAYEWYTSGPRQRLQPGGAIVIVMTRWSTKDLTGKLIDAQSKDPKADQWEVVEFPAILPSNKPIWPEYWDIESLEATRASLTEQKWQAQWQQNPTSEEGSIIKREWWQMWKEDDIPDLMHVIQSYDTAFSKKES
;
A
#
# COMPACT_ATOMS: atom_id res chain seq x y z
N MET A 1 -28.86 35.72 31.74
CA MET A 1 -29.20 34.64 30.78
C MET A 1 -28.07 34.32 29.81
N THR A 2 -27.06 35.14 29.60
CA THR A 2 -25.98 34.97 28.63
C THR A 2 -24.82 34.07 29.12
N SER A 3 -24.44 34.10 30.40
CA SER A 3 -23.23 33.38 30.87
C SER A 3 -23.44 31.86 31.01
N GLN A 4 -24.64 31.38 31.31
CA GLN A 4 -24.94 29.95 31.43
C GLN A 4 -24.97 29.27 30.07
N SER A 5 -25.47 29.96 29.04
CA SER A 5 -25.43 29.47 27.63
C SER A 5 -24.00 29.39 27.06
N GLU A 6 -23.13 30.34 27.45
CA GLU A 6 -21.71 30.30 27.02
C GLU A 6 -20.93 29.16 27.69
N ALA A 7 -21.20 28.89 28.96
CA ALA A 7 -20.58 27.77 29.66
C ALA A 7 -21.02 26.40 29.08
N GLU A 8 -22.31 26.23 28.77
CA GLU A 8 -22.85 25.03 28.13
C GLU A 8 -22.25 24.81 26.72
N LEU A 9 -22.14 25.89 25.93
CA LEU A 9 -21.50 25.82 24.61
C LEU A 9 -20.01 25.42 24.71
N HIS A 10 -19.30 26.01 25.67
CA HIS A 10 -17.88 25.68 25.89
C HIS A 10 -17.69 24.21 26.31
N GLU A 11 -18.54 23.71 27.21
CA GLU A 11 -18.54 22.29 27.60
C GLU A 11 -18.81 21.36 26.41
N GLN A 12 -19.78 21.68 25.56
CA GLN A 12 -20.09 20.92 24.35
C GLN A 12 -18.90 20.88 23.39
N LEU A 13 -18.19 21.99 23.17
CA LEU A 13 -17.00 22.06 22.33
C LEU A 13 -15.85 21.19 22.86
N ILE A 14 -15.64 21.20 24.20
CA ILE A 14 -14.66 20.33 24.84
C ILE A 14 -15.00 18.87 24.62
N VAL A 15 -16.24 18.46 24.88
CA VAL A 15 -16.71 17.10 24.70
C VAL A 15 -16.56 16.65 23.24
N GLU A 16 -16.90 17.51 22.29
CA GLU A 16 -16.73 17.21 20.85
C GLU A 16 -15.24 17.04 20.49
N HIS A 17 -14.39 17.93 21.02
CA HIS A 17 -12.94 17.83 20.81
C HIS A 17 -12.37 16.51 21.35
N LEU A 18 -12.72 16.12 22.59
CA LEU A 18 -12.29 14.87 23.20
C LEU A 18 -12.75 13.64 22.38
N LYS A 19 -13.99 13.65 21.87
CA LYS A 19 -14.49 12.59 20.99
C LYS A 19 -13.68 12.49 19.69
N LYS A 20 -13.25 13.63 19.11
CA LYS A 20 -12.40 13.63 17.91
C LYS A 20 -11.03 13.04 18.21
N LEU A 21 -10.41 13.36 19.34
CA LEU A 21 -9.14 12.77 19.76
C LEU A 21 -9.28 11.26 19.98
N GLU A 22 -10.28 10.81 20.73
CA GLU A 22 -10.54 9.38 20.95
C GLU A 22 -10.78 8.61 19.63
N ALA A 23 -11.50 9.23 18.69
CA ALA A 23 -11.69 8.65 17.36
C ALA A 23 -10.37 8.53 16.59
N ALA A 24 -9.48 9.52 16.70
CA ALA A 24 -8.16 9.52 16.06
C ALA A 24 -7.19 8.49 16.66
N GLU A 25 -7.25 8.25 17.96
CA GLU A 25 -6.51 7.15 18.58
C GLU A 25 -6.94 5.79 18.04
N LYS A 26 -8.25 5.56 17.94
CA LYS A 26 -8.84 4.25 17.62
C LYS A 26 -8.86 3.93 16.13
N ASN A 27 -9.05 4.91 15.26
CA ASN A 27 -9.32 4.72 13.84
C ASN A 27 -8.32 5.47 12.96
N PHE A 28 -7.94 4.85 11.86
CA PHE A 28 -6.84 5.34 11.03
C PHE A 28 -7.16 6.64 10.26
N ILE A 29 -8.34 6.76 9.63
CA ILE A 29 -8.68 8.00 8.91
C ILE A 29 -8.84 9.23 9.83
N PRO A 30 -9.50 9.13 11.01
CA PRO A 30 -9.47 10.20 12.00
C PRO A 30 -8.06 10.59 12.44
N PHE A 31 -7.16 9.61 12.66
CA PHE A 31 -5.74 9.87 12.93
C PHE A 31 -5.08 10.67 11.80
N VAL A 32 -5.23 10.21 10.55
CA VAL A 32 -4.66 10.91 9.39
C VAL A 32 -5.14 12.35 9.32
N ARG A 33 -6.44 12.60 9.49
CA ARG A 33 -7.01 13.96 9.47
C ARG A 33 -6.51 14.83 10.61
N HIS A 34 -6.22 14.24 11.77
CA HIS A 34 -5.71 14.97 12.91
C HIS A 34 -4.26 15.43 12.68
N VAL A 35 -3.40 14.56 12.15
CA VAL A 35 -1.97 14.86 11.93
C VAL A 35 -1.67 15.49 10.57
N TRP A 36 -2.63 15.46 9.66
CA TRP A 36 -2.53 16.04 8.32
C TRP A 36 -3.85 16.74 7.95
N PRO A 37 -4.06 18.00 8.42
CA PRO A 37 -5.31 18.73 8.23
C PRO A 37 -5.71 18.95 6.77
N GLU A 38 -4.72 19.12 5.85
CA GLU A 38 -4.96 19.35 4.42
C GLU A 38 -5.21 18.05 3.64
N PHE A 39 -5.33 16.91 4.32
CA PHE A 39 -5.54 15.62 3.67
C PHE A 39 -6.85 15.58 2.90
N ILE A 40 -6.75 15.34 1.58
CA ILE A 40 -7.88 15.15 0.68
C ILE A 40 -8.22 13.65 0.64
N SER A 41 -9.33 13.27 1.24
CA SER A 41 -9.73 11.87 1.38
C SER A 41 -10.46 11.38 0.12
N GLY A 42 -9.92 10.33 -0.52
CA GLY A 42 -10.59 9.57 -1.58
C GLY A 42 -11.18 8.25 -1.10
N TYR A 43 -11.86 7.54 -2.00
CA TYR A 43 -12.45 6.22 -1.72
C TYR A 43 -11.40 5.18 -1.30
N HIS A 44 -10.29 5.10 -2.04
CA HIS A 44 -9.20 4.16 -1.78
C HIS A 44 -8.58 4.34 -0.39
N HIS A 45 -8.47 5.59 0.10
CA HIS A 45 -7.97 5.87 1.44
C HIS A 45 -8.84 5.24 2.53
N LYS A 46 -10.17 5.36 2.40
CA LYS A 46 -11.13 4.76 3.34
C LYS A 46 -11.11 3.23 3.27
N SER A 47 -10.87 2.67 2.08
CA SER A 47 -10.73 1.23 1.90
C SER A 47 -9.46 0.71 2.56
N ILE A 48 -8.30 1.32 2.27
CA ILE A 48 -7.00 0.93 2.87
C ILE A 48 -7.05 1.04 4.40
N ALA A 49 -7.67 2.10 4.92
CA ALA A 49 -7.77 2.31 6.36
C ALA A 49 -8.40 1.11 7.10
N LYS A 50 -9.43 0.49 6.52
CA LYS A 50 -10.05 -0.72 7.10
C LYS A 50 -9.08 -1.89 7.19
N HIS A 51 -8.22 -2.07 6.17
CA HIS A 51 -7.20 -3.12 6.19
C HIS A 51 -6.09 -2.81 7.20
N PHE A 52 -5.70 -1.55 7.36
CA PHE A 52 -4.74 -1.13 8.38
C PHE A 52 -5.29 -1.27 9.80
N GLU A 53 -6.57 -0.99 9.99
CA GLU A 53 -7.28 -1.25 11.25
C GLU A 53 -7.35 -2.76 11.53
N ALA A 54 -7.56 -3.59 10.52
CA ALA A 54 -7.52 -5.05 10.64
C ALA A 54 -6.12 -5.57 11.02
N ILE A 55 -5.02 -4.95 10.53
CA ILE A 55 -3.65 -5.23 10.96
C ILE A 55 -3.47 -4.88 12.46
N LYS A 56 -3.91 -3.68 12.89
CA LYS A 56 -3.87 -3.28 14.30
C LYS A 56 -4.61 -4.27 15.20
N ASP A 57 -5.77 -4.69 14.76
CA ASP A 57 -6.64 -5.62 15.49
C ASP A 57 -6.19 -7.09 15.37
N LYS A 58 -5.09 -7.37 14.66
CA LYS A 58 -4.56 -8.72 14.37
C LYS A 58 -5.57 -9.65 13.65
N LYS A 59 -6.50 -9.09 12.91
CA LYS A 59 -7.48 -9.83 12.08
C LYS A 59 -6.89 -10.29 10.76
N THR A 60 -5.93 -9.54 10.22
CA THR A 60 -5.08 -9.93 9.10
C THR A 60 -3.62 -9.63 9.42
N ASN A 61 -2.71 -10.38 8.82
CA ASN A 61 -1.27 -10.21 9.03
C ASN A 61 -0.45 -10.28 7.73
N ARG A 62 -1.12 -10.41 6.57
CA ARG A 62 -0.51 -10.42 5.25
C ARG A 62 -1.33 -9.56 4.31
N LEU A 63 -0.83 -8.36 4.03
CA LEU A 63 -1.54 -7.37 3.21
C LEU A 63 -0.65 -6.90 2.07
N ILE A 64 -1.19 -6.96 0.86
CA ILE A 64 -0.61 -6.33 -0.33
C ILE A 64 -1.57 -5.25 -0.81
N VAL A 65 -1.07 -4.03 -1.00
CA VAL A 65 -1.82 -2.91 -1.58
C VAL A 65 -1.12 -2.46 -2.84
N ASN A 66 -1.75 -2.66 -3.98
CA ASN A 66 -1.26 -2.17 -5.27
C ASN A 66 -2.01 -0.90 -5.66
N MET A 67 -1.26 0.16 -5.98
CA MET A 67 -1.83 1.47 -6.21
C MET A 67 -0.96 2.29 -7.18
N PRO A 68 -1.57 3.17 -7.99
CA PRO A 68 -0.83 4.01 -8.92
C PRO A 68 0.16 4.95 -8.23
N PRO A 69 1.14 5.47 -8.97
CA PRO A 69 1.98 6.56 -8.48
C PRO A 69 1.14 7.76 -8.02
N ARG A 70 1.64 8.52 -7.04
CA ARG A 70 1.01 9.76 -6.53
C ARG A 70 -0.39 9.61 -5.91
N HIS A 71 -0.78 8.38 -5.54
CA HIS A 71 -2.04 8.11 -4.82
C HIS A 71 -1.83 7.87 -3.32
N THR A 72 -0.75 8.44 -2.73
CA THR A 72 -0.42 8.45 -1.29
C THR A 72 -0.07 7.11 -0.64
N LYS A 73 0.18 6.04 -1.42
CA LYS A 73 0.49 4.70 -0.85
C LYS A 73 1.61 4.72 0.18
N SER A 74 2.74 5.36 -0.15
CA SER A 74 3.90 5.45 0.73
C SER A 74 3.66 6.32 1.96
N GLU A 75 2.93 7.45 1.81
CA GLU A 75 2.56 8.30 2.94
C GLU A 75 1.68 7.51 3.94
N PHE A 76 0.76 6.72 3.44
CA PHE A 76 -0.13 5.91 4.27
C PHE A 76 0.59 4.74 4.93
N ALA A 77 1.32 3.93 4.16
CA ALA A 77 1.91 2.69 4.66
C ALA A 77 3.26 2.87 5.34
N SER A 78 4.12 3.80 4.85
CA SER A 78 5.49 3.94 5.31
C SER A 78 5.70 5.08 6.32
N TYR A 79 4.69 5.90 6.52
CA TYR A 79 4.75 7.05 7.42
C TYR A 79 3.62 7.05 8.46
N LEU A 80 2.37 7.12 8.01
CA LEU A 80 1.22 7.30 8.91
C LEU A 80 0.82 6.01 9.64
N LEU A 81 0.78 4.87 8.95
CA LEU A 81 0.46 3.57 9.55
C LEU A 81 1.42 3.21 10.69
N PRO A 82 2.76 3.17 10.48
CA PRO A 82 3.67 2.79 11.54
C PRO A 82 3.65 3.78 12.71
N ALA A 83 3.46 5.08 12.47
CA ALA A 83 3.32 6.07 13.53
C ALA A 83 2.07 5.81 14.38
N TRP A 84 0.93 5.58 13.75
CA TRP A 84 -0.32 5.26 14.45
C TRP A 84 -0.24 3.96 15.24
N LEU A 85 0.39 2.93 14.67
CA LEU A 85 0.59 1.66 15.36
C LEU A 85 1.54 1.78 16.56
N VAL A 86 2.61 2.57 16.46
CA VAL A 86 3.51 2.88 17.59
C VAL A 86 2.78 3.67 18.67
N GLY A 87 1.91 4.60 18.29
CA GLY A 87 1.06 5.31 19.26
C GLY A 87 0.19 4.36 20.07
N ASN A 88 -0.44 3.38 19.40
CA ASN A 88 -1.30 2.37 20.03
C ASN A 88 -0.49 1.25 20.75
N ASN A 89 0.70 0.93 20.28
CA ASN A 89 1.60 -0.06 20.88
C ASN A 89 3.06 0.42 20.83
N PRO A 90 3.52 1.16 21.83
CA PRO A 90 4.85 1.75 21.84
C PRO A 90 6.01 0.74 21.97
N LYS A 91 5.73 -0.55 22.16
CA LYS A 91 6.72 -1.63 22.17
C LYS A 91 6.92 -2.29 20.81
N LEU A 92 6.20 -1.84 19.78
CA LEU A 92 6.20 -2.44 18.45
C LEU A 92 7.59 -2.34 17.80
N LYS A 93 8.05 -3.45 17.22
CA LYS A 93 9.29 -3.53 16.46
C LYS A 93 8.99 -3.50 14.98
N ILE A 94 9.49 -2.50 14.28
CA ILE A 94 9.20 -2.24 12.88
C ILE A 94 10.47 -2.35 12.04
N ILE A 95 10.40 -3.13 10.96
CA ILE A 95 11.36 -3.08 9.86
C ILE A 95 10.65 -2.44 8.68
N GLN A 96 11.21 -1.33 8.21
CA GLN A 96 10.73 -0.57 7.05
C GLN A 96 11.70 -0.73 5.90
N THR A 97 11.21 -1.18 4.74
CA THR A 97 12.06 -1.32 3.56
C THR A 97 11.48 -0.62 2.35
N THR A 98 12.38 -0.09 1.52
CA THR A 98 12.06 0.49 0.20
C THR A 98 13.15 0.05 -0.78
N HIS A 99 13.02 0.37 -2.08
CA HIS A 99 14.06 0.01 -3.05
C HIS A 99 15.44 0.62 -2.73
N THR A 100 15.52 1.76 -2.02
CA THR A 100 16.80 2.33 -1.52
C THR A 100 16.77 2.57 -0.02
N THR A 101 17.91 2.38 0.64
CA THR A 101 18.07 2.69 2.07
C THR A 101 17.81 4.19 2.35
N GLU A 102 18.22 5.08 1.46
CA GLU A 102 18.01 6.52 1.62
C GLU A 102 16.53 6.89 1.74
N LEU A 103 15.67 6.30 0.90
CA LEU A 103 14.24 6.52 0.94
C LEU A 103 13.63 5.98 2.24
N ALA A 104 14.04 4.78 2.67
CA ALA A 104 13.58 4.20 3.93
C ALA A 104 13.98 5.08 5.14
N VAL A 105 15.21 5.60 5.17
CA VAL A 105 15.70 6.53 6.20
C VAL A 105 14.93 7.85 6.19
N ARG A 106 14.53 8.34 5.01
CA ARG A 106 13.66 9.53 4.90
C ARG A 106 12.32 9.33 5.60
N PHE A 107 11.68 8.18 5.43
CA PHE A 107 10.44 7.86 6.16
C PHE A 107 10.68 7.75 7.66
N GLY A 108 11.77 7.12 8.09
CA GLY A 108 12.13 7.06 9.51
C GLY A 108 12.29 8.44 10.14
N ARG A 109 12.90 9.40 9.40
CA ARG A 109 13.01 10.79 9.84
C ARG A 109 11.66 11.49 9.95
N LYS A 110 10.80 11.34 8.92
CA LYS A 110 9.43 11.89 8.95
C LYS A 110 8.65 11.37 10.15
N MET A 111 8.75 10.07 10.41
CA MET A 111 8.06 9.41 11.51
C MET A 111 8.55 9.93 12.88
N LYS A 112 9.86 10.12 13.07
CA LYS A 112 10.40 10.77 14.29
C LYS A 112 9.80 12.15 14.50
N HIS A 113 9.81 12.99 13.47
CA HIS A 113 9.25 14.34 13.56
C HIS A 113 7.74 14.32 13.87
N LEU A 114 7.00 13.34 13.35
CA LEU A 114 5.59 13.19 13.69
C LEU A 114 5.41 12.81 15.15
N ILE A 115 6.14 11.82 15.65
CA ILE A 115 6.05 11.37 17.04
C ILE A 115 6.40 12.52 18.00
N ASP A 116 7.36 13.37 17.66
CA ASP A 116 7.76 14.54 18.44
C ASP A 116 6.80 15.74 18.27
N SER A 117 5.82 15.68 17.36
CA SER A 117 4.91 16.79 17.07
C SER A 117 3.82 16.93 18.16
N VAL A 118 3.34 18.18 18.34
CA VAL A 118 2.23 18.47 19.24
C VAL A 118 0.97 17.68 18.87
N LEU A 119 0.69 17.52 17.59
CA LEU A 119 -0.50 16.80 17.12
C LEU A 119 -0.46 15.32 17.50
N PHE A 120 0.69 14.67 17.36
CA PHE A 120 0.83 13.28 17.80
C PHE A 120 0.75 13.15 19.33
N GLN A 121 1.41 14.07 20.06
CA GLN A 121 1.44 14.05 21.53
C GLN A 121 0.07 14.35 22.15
N GLN A 122 -0.83 15.03 21.44
CA GLN A 122 -2.23 15.18 21.88
C GLN A 122 -2.99 13.85 21.93
N LEU A 123 -2.58 12.86 21.11
CA LEU A 123 -3.20 11.53 21.06
C LEU A 123 -2.44 10.52 21.94
N PHE A 124 -1.11 10.57 21.93
CA PHE A 124 -0.24 9.55 22.48
C PHE A 124 0.87 10.16 23.35
N ASP A 125 0.48 10.88 24.39
CA ASP A 125 1.35 11.67 25.29
C ASP A 125 2.46 10.87 26.01
N LYS A 126 2.27 9.55 26.15
CA LYS A 126 3.22 8.64 26.80
C LYS A 126 4.27 8.07 25.85
N VAL A 127 4.13 8.29 24.54
CA VAL A 127 5.02 7.73 23.52
C VAL A 127 6.01 8.77 23.06
N GLN A 128 7.29 8.52 23.29
CA GLN A 128 8.39 9.42 22.95
C GLN A 128 9.52 8.64 22.30
N ILE A 129 10.34 9.32 21.51
CA ILE A 129 11.60 8.75 21.01
C ILE A 129 12.62 8.77 22.17
N SER A 130 13.35 7.66 22.37
CA SER A 130 14.41 7.59 23.38
C SER A 130 15.48 8.65 23.15
N ALA A 131 15.94 9.29 24.23
CA ALA A 131 16.84 10.44 24.15
C ALA A 131 18.20 10.15 23.48
N ASP A 132 18.66 8.90 23.53
CA ASP A 132 19.87 8.40 22.89
C ASP A 132 19.68 7.97 21.43
N SER A 133 18.43 7.88 20.96
CA SER A 133 18.06 7.44 19.61
C SER A 133 18.16 8.56 18.59
N LYS A 134 19.38 8.95 18.18
CA LYS A 134 19.63 10.11 17.28
C LYS A 134 19.49 9.79 15.80
N ALA A 135 19.74 8.56 15.36
CA ALA A 135 19.75 8.21 13.94
C ALA A 135 18.36 8.25 13.32
N ALA A 136 18.25 8.72 12.07
CA ALA A 136 16.97 8.82 11.35
C ALA A 136 16.44 7.46 10.90
N GLY A 137 17.33 6.55 10.52
CA GLY A 137 16.96 5.21 10.01
C GLY A 137 16.92 4.13 11.09
N ARG A 138 17.26 4.48 12.34
CA ARG A 138 17.23 3.55 13.48
C ARG A 138 16.99 4.32 14.77
N TRP A 139 15.89 4.01 15.42
CA TRP A 139 15.55 4.63 16.69
C TRP A 139 14.65 3.71 17.52
N GLU A 140 14.55 4.06 18.78
CA GLU A 140 13.77 3.33 19.77
C GLU A 140 12.78 4.26 20.46
N THR A 141 11.68 3.71 20.92
CA THR A 141 10.74 4.43 21.80
C THR A 141 11.19 4.32 23.25
N ASN A 142 10.70 5.21 24.09
CA ASN A 142 10.88 5.15 25.54
C ASN A 142 10.26 3.89 26.20
N HIS A 143 9.56 3.06 25.44
CA HIS A 143 8.96 1.79 25.88
C HIS A 143 9.66 0.55 25.30
N GLY A 144 10.78 0.72 24.59
CA GLY A 144 11.55 -0.38 23.98
C GLY A 144 11.01 -0.90 22.65
N GLY A 145 10.14 -0.15 21.99
CA GLY A 145 9.82 -0.39 20.56
C GLY A 145 10.97 0.05 19.68
N GLU A 146 11.12 -0.56 18.52
CA GLU A 146 12.24 -0.33 17.61
C GLU A 146 11.75 0.00 16.21
N TYR A 147 12.43 0.94 15.55
CA TYR A 147 12.28 1.20 14.10
C TYR A 147 13.62 1.02 13.40
N PHE A 148 13.62 0.29 12.30
CA PHE A 148 14.78 0.06 11.48
C PHE A 148 14.45 0.21 10.00
N ALA A 149 15.20 1.08 9.31
CA ALA A 149 15.08 1.34 7.88
C ALA A 149 16.17 0.62 7.10
N ALA A 150 15.79 -0.04 6.00
CA ALA A 150 16.69 -0.75 5.10
C ALA A 150 16.28 -0.57 3.63
N GLY A 151 17.20 -0.76 2.71
CA GLY A 151 16.92 -0.90 1.28
C GLY A 151 16.76 -2.36 0.88
N VAL A 152 16.09 -2.62 -0.24
CA VAL A 152 16.11 -3.95 -0.88
C VAL A 152 17.55 -4.37 -1.13
N GLY A 153 17.87 -5.65 -0.88
CA GLY A 153 19.24 -6.17 -0.97
C GLY A 153 20.12 -5.88 0.25
N SER A 154 19.72 -5.00 1.17
CA SER A 154 20.48 -4.75 2.40
C SER A 154 20.37 -5.90 3.39
N ALA A 155 21.43 -6.14 4.15
CA ALA A 155 21.42 -7.12 5.22
C ALA A 155 20.56 -6.66 6.40
N ILE A 156 19.57 -7.48 6.77
CA ILE A 156 18.71 -7.26 7.94
C ILE A 156 18.98 -8.40 8.94
N THR A 157 20.15 -8.37 9.57
CA THR A 157 20.56 -9.42 10.51
C THR A 157 20.41 -8.99 11.96
N GLY A 158 20.14 -9.95 12.87
CA GLY A 158 20.10 -9.73 14.31
C GLY A 158 18.90 -8.94 14.83
N ARG A 159 17.82 -8.78 14.00
CA ARG A 159 16.61 -8.04 14.38
C ARG A 159 15.38 -8.88 14.19
N GLY A 160 14.41 -8.71 15.12
CA GLY A 160 13.05 -9.22 14.96
C GLY A 160 12.09 -8.09 14.61
N ALA A 161 10.99 -8.40 13.93
CA ALA A 161 9.94 -7.44 13.61
C ALA A 161 8.56 -7.99 13.98
N ASP A 162 7.74 -7.15 14.59
CA ASP A 162 6.30 -7.37 14.74
C ASP A 162 5.55 -6.85 13.51
N LEU A 163 6.13 -5.86 12.82
CA LEU A 163 5.62 -5.30 11.58
C LEU A 163 6.77 -5.14 10.57
N LEU A 164 6.61 -5.75 9.42
CA LEU A 164 7.46 -5.55 8.24
C LEU A 164 6.69 -4.74 7.21
N ILE A 165 7.23 -3.60 6.81
CA ILE A 165 6.67 -2.78 5.73
C ILE A 165 7.63 -2.82 4.55
N ILE A 166 7.10 -3.13 3.36
CA ILE A 166 7.84 -3.12 2.09
C ILE A 166 7.13 -2.15 1.15
N ASP A 167 7.80 -1.05 0.83
CA ASP A 167 7.24 0.02 0.02
C ASP A 167 8.04 0.18 -1.27
N ASP A 168 7.36 0.01 -2.41
CA ASP A 168 7.94 0.08 -3.75
C ASP A 168 9.31 -0.64 -3.83
N PRO A 169 9.34 -1.99 -3.71
CA PRO A 169 10.59 -2.75 -3.65
C PRO A 169 11.37 -2.74 -4.97
N HIS A 170 10.75 -2.33 -6.06
CA HIS A 170 11.32 -2.28 -7.40
C HIS A 170 11.47 -0.83 -7.87
N SER A 171 12.61 -0.52 -8.46
CA SER A 171 12.79 0.68 -9.27
C SER A 171 12.27 0.47 -10.69
N GLU A 172 12.14 1.55 -11.45
CA GLU A 172 11.79 1.47 -12.88
C GLU A 172 12.80 0.63 -13.68
N GLN A 173 14.09 0.68 -13.31
CA GLN A 173 15.15 -0.12 -13.95
C GLN A 173 15.04 -1.60 -13.58
N ASP A 174 14.75 -1.92 -12.31
CA ASP A 174 14.57 -3.30 -11.86
C ASP A 174 13.41 -3.97 -12.60
N ALA A 175 12.35 -3.23 -12.88
CA ALA A 175 11.17 -3.73 -13.59
C ALA A 175 11.47 -4.23 -15.02
N LEU A 176 12.56 -3.77 -15.61
CA LEU A 176 13.02 -4.20 -16.94
C LEU A 176 13.93 -5.44 -16.89
N SER A 177 14.27 -5.94 -15.71
CA SER A 177 15.19 -7.03 -15.51
C SER A 177 14.54 -8.19 -14.76
N ALA A 178 14.34 -9.32 -15.45
CA ALA A 178 13.83 -10.54 -14.81
C ALA A 178 14.71 -10.96 -13.61
N THR A 179 16.03 -10.84 -13.74
CA THR A 179 16.99 -11.15 -12.67
C THR A 179 16.80 -10.21 -11.47
N ALA A 180 16.56 -8.91 -11.68
CA ALA A 180 16.33 -7.98 -10.58
C ALA A 180 15.02 -8.29 -9.84
N LEU A 181 13.97 -8.66 -10.57
CA LEU A 181 12.70 -9.09 -9.98
C LEU A 181 12.86 -10.40 -9.18
N ASP A 182 13.66 -11.35 -9.69
CA ASP A 182 14.00 -12.59 -8.98
C ASP A 182 14.81 -12.30 -7.70
N ASN A 183 15.82 -11.46 -7.80
CA ASN A 183 16.65 -11.08 -6.65
C ASN A 183 15.83 -10.39 -5.54
N ALA A 184 14.84 -9.57 -5.87
CA ALA A 184 13.98 -8.95 -4.89
C ALA A 184 13.11 -9.98 -4.15
N TYR A 185 12.62 -11.00 -4.83
CA TYR A 185 11.88 -12.10 -4.22
C TYR A 185 12.77 -12.97 -3.33
N GLU A 186 13.97 -13.34 -3.80
CA GLU A 186 14.96 -14.09 -3.03
C GLU A 186 15.39 -13.31 -1.77
N TRP A 187 15.64 -12.01 -1.90
CA TRP A 187 15.92 -11.15 -0.75
C TRP A 187 14.77 -11.15 0.24
N TYR A 188 13.53 -11.01 -0.24
CA TYR A 188 12.35 -11.05 0.62
C TYR A 188 12.26 -12.35 1.42
N THR A 189 12.37 -13.48 0.75
CA THR A 189 12.19 -14.82 1.36
C THR A 189 13.33 -15.19 2.29
N SER A 190 14.58 -14.90 1.92
CA SER A 190 15.78 -15.26 2.69
C SER A 190 16.11 -14.28 3.82
N GLY A 191 15.70 -13.02 3.71
CA GLY A 191 16.03 -11.93 4.63
C GLY A 191 14.84 -11.46 5.49
N PRO A 192 14.07 -10.45 5.02
CA PRO A 192 13.04 -9.77 5.82
C PRO A 192 11.96 -10.70 6.35
N ARG A 193 11.46 -11.63 5.53
CA ARG A 193 10.45 -12.61 5.92
C ARG A 193 10.87 -13.44 7.13
N GLN A 194 12.16 -13.79 7.22
CA GLN A 194 12.74 -14.57 8.31
C GLN A 194 12.95 -13.76 9.61
N ARG A 195 12.72 -12.45 9.56
CA ARG A 195 12.82 -11.56 10.74
C ARG A 195 11.50 -11.37 11.45
N LEU A 196 10.40 -11.86 10.86
CA LEU A 196 9.08 -11.67 11.43
C LEU A 196 8.91 -12.52 12.70
N GLN A 197 8.48 -11.88 13.77
CA GLN A 197 8.10 -12.54 15.01
C GLN A 197 6.81 -13.36 14.83
N PRO A 198 6.58 -14.41 15.64
CA PRO A 198 5.31 -15.13 15.60
C PRO A 198 4.11 -14.19 15.78
N GLY A 199 3.15 -14.26 14.85
CA GLY A 199 2.00 -13.36 14.83
C GLY A 199 2.26 -11.97 14.26
N GLY A 200 3.47 -11.68 13.81
CA GLY A 200 3.83 -10.42 13.17
C GLY A 200 3.18 -10.25 11.81
N ALA A 201 2.99 -9.00 11.40
CA ALA A 201 2.33 -8.63 10.15
C ALA A 201 3.33 -8.18 9.08
N ILE A 202 2.96 -8.40 7.82
CA ILE A 202 3.66 -7.85 6.66
C ILE A 202 2.68 -7.02 5.85
N VAL A 203 3.07 -5.77 5.55
CA VAL A 203 2.36 -4.86 4.67
C VAL A 203 3.26 -4.54 3.49
N ILE A 204 2.83 -4.90 2.30
CA ILE A 204 3.51 -4.56 1.05
C ILE A 204 2.66 -3.52 0.34
N VAL A 205 3.24 -2.39 0.01
CA VAL A 205 2.59 -1.40 -0.84
C VAL A 205 3.47 -1.12 -2.05
N MET A 206 2.93 -1.22 -3.24
CA MET A 206 3.71 -0.99 -4.44
C MET A 206 2.85 -0.61 -5.64
N THR A 207 3.49 -0.03 -6.62
CA THR A 207 2.98 0.05 -7.98
C THR A 207 3.31 -1.26 -8.70
N ARG A 208 2.37 -1.80 -9.47
CA ARG A 208 2.61 -2.98 -10.29
C ARG A 208 3.50 -2.62 -11.47
N TRP A 209 4.40 -3.53 -11.82
CA TRP A 209 5.32 -3.36 -12.94
C TRP A 209 5.21 -4.51 -13.95
N SER A 210 5.09 -5.72 -13.45
CA SER A 210 5.10 -6.95 -14.23
C SER A 210 4.30 -8.03 -13.51
N THR A 211 3.88 -9.05 -14.26
CA THR A 211 3.32 -10.28 -13.66
C THR A 211 4.35 -11.03 -12.82
N LYS A 212 5.66 -10.73 -12.99
CA LYS A 212 6.77 -11.33 -12.27
C LYS A 212 7.35 -10.43 -11.15
N ASP A 213 6.72 -9.29 -10.85
CA ASP A 213 7.10 -8.44 -9.72
C ASP A 213 6.84 -9.14 -8.37
N LEU A 214 7.23 -8.51 -7.25
CA LEU A 214 7.10 -9.13 -5.93
C LEU A 214 5.65 -9.54 -5.64
N THR A 215 4.66 -8.70 -5.94
CA THR A 215 3.24 -9.06 -5.79
C THR A 215 2.88 -10.29 -6.63
N GLY A 216 3.26 -10.31 -7.90
CA GLY A 216 2.95 -11.43 -8.80
C GLY A 216 3.55 -12.76 -8.31
N LYS A 217 4.80 -12.74 -7.83
CA LYS A 217 5.46 -13.93 -7.29
C LYS A 217 4.83 -14.42 -5.99
N LEU A 218 4.40 -13.52 -5.10
CA LEU A 218 3.74 -13.88 -3.85
C LEU A 218 2.36 -14.50 -4.10
N ILE A 219 1.59 -13.94 -5.04
CA ILE A 219 0.29 -14.49 -5.44
C ILE A 219 0.47 -15.86 -6.11
N ASP A 220 1.50 -16.02 -6.96
CA ASP A 220 1.81 -17.30 -7.58
C ASP A 220 2.19 -18.35 -6.54
N ALA A 221 3.04 -18.01 -5.57
CA ALA A 221 3.39 -18.90 -4.47
C ALA A 221 2.17 -19.31 -3.63
N GLN A 222 1.29 -18.36 -3.29
CA GLN A 222 0.04 -18.62 -2.59
C GLN A 222 -0.88 -19.56 -3.35
N SER A 223 -0.97 -19.43 -4.67
CA SER A 223 -1.83 -20.26 -5.50
C SER A 223 -1.35 -21.71 -5.62
N LYS A 224 -0.04 -21.94 -5.49
CA LYS A 224 0.59 -23.25 -5.62
C LYS A 224 0.64 -24.03 -4.31
N ASP A 225 0.74 -23.35 -3.17
CA ASP A 225 0.86 -23.99 -1.87
C ASP A 225 -0.05 -23.31 -0.83
N PRO A 226 -1.09 -24.00 -0.35
CA PRO A 226 -1.97 -23.46 0.69
C PRO A 226 -1.28 -23.24 2.05
N LYS A 227 -0.04 -23.75 2.23
CA LYS A 227 0.79 -23.47 3.43
C LYS A 227 1.66 -22.23 3.28
N ALA A 228 1.78 -21.67 2.07
CA ALA A 228 2.44 -20.38 1.86
C ALA A 228 1.70 -19.27 2.60
N ASP A 229 2.37 -18.12 2.78
CA ASP A 229 1.70 -16.92 3.32
C ASP A 229 0.46 -16.60 2.46
N GLN A 230 -0.71 -16.51 3.11
CA GLN A 230 -1.97 -16.19 2.46
C GLN A 230 -2.21 -14.68 2.51
N TRP A 231 -2.16 -14.05 1.35
CA TRP A 231 -2.20 -12.60 1.21
C TRP A 231 -3.61 -12.08 0.94
N GLU A 232 -4.00 -11.08 1.69
CA GLU A 232 -5.09 -10.20 1.33
C GLU A 232 -4.54 -9.17 0.33
N VAL A 233 -5.06 -9.19 -0.91
CA VAL A 233 -4.57 -8.33 -1.99
C VAL A 233 -5.64 -7.30 -2.33
N VAL A 234 -5.26 -6.03 -2.27
CA VAL A 234 -6.14 -4.89 -2.58
C VAL A 234 -5.52 -4.09 -3.72
N GLU A 235 -6.23 -3.97 -4.82
CA GLU A 235 -5.76 -3.28 -6.02
C GLU A 235 -6.66 -2.08 -6.34
N PHE A 236 -6.02 -0.95 -6.61
CA PHE A 236 -6.70 0.30 -6.92
C PHE A 236 -6.25 0.82 -8.28
N PRO A 237 -7.06 0.68 -9.33
CA PRO A 237 -6.77 1.29 -10.63
C PRO A 237 -6.98 2.81 -10.56
N ALA A 238 -6.22 3.58 -11.33
CA ALA A 238 -6.38 5.03 -11.41
C ALA A 238 -7.75 5.43 -11.99
N ILE A 239 -8.20 4.69 -13.00
CA ILE A 239 -9.52 4.84 -13.62
C ILE A 239 -10.33 3.58 -13.38
N LEU A 240 -11.49 3.75 -12.75
CA LEU A 240 -12.42 2.66 -12.46
C LEU A 240 -13.11 2.15 -13.75
N PRO A 241 -13.70 0.94 -13.75
CA PRO A 241 -14.51 0.45 -14.86
C PRO A 241 -15.67 1.38 -15.25
N SER A 242 -16.09 2.25 -14.36
CA SER A 242 -17.10 3.31 -14.59
C SER A 242 -16.54 4.53 -15.35
N ASN A 243 -15.33 4.51 -15.84
CA ASN A 243 -14.59 5.63 -16.44
C ASN A 243 -14.43 6.86 -15.52
N LYS A 244 -14.48 6.67 -14.21
CA LYS A 244 -14.24 7.73 -13.24
C LYS A 244 -12.88 7.55 -12.57
N PRO A 245 -12.15 8.63 -12.27
CA PRO A 245 -10.96 8.53 -11.44
C PRO A 245 -11.29 7.90 -10.08
N ILE A 246 -10.37 7.12 -9.51
CA ILE A 246 -10.55 6.58 -8.16
C ILE A 246 -10.48 7.66 -7.08
N TRP A 247 -9.85 8.79 -7.42
CA TRP A 247 -9.67 9.94 -6.54
C TRP A 247 -10.01 11.25 -7.25
N PRO A 248 -11.30 11.48 -7.60
CA PRO A 248 -11.72 12.64 -8.40
C PRO A 248 -11.50 13.98 -7.70
N GLU A 249 -11.35 13.99 -6.38
CA GLU A 249 -11.05 15.20 -5.61
C GLU A 249 -9.62 15.72 -5.82
N TYR A 250 -8.73 14.91 -6.39
CA TYR A 250 -7.32 15.24 -6.62
C TYR A 250 -6.88 15.03 -8.07
N TRP A 251 -7.39 13.99 -8.75
CA TRP A 251 -7.11 13.66 -10.14
C TRP A 251 -8.37 13.82 -10.97
N ASP A 252 -8.39 14.75 -11.92
CA ASP A 252 -9.41 14.78 -12.95
C ASP A 252 -9.11 13.76 -14.06
N ILE A 253 -10.14 13.47 -14.86
CA ILE A 253 -10.01 12.46 -15.94
C ILE A 253 -9.06 12.95 -17.05
N GLU A 254 -9.03 14.23 -17.34
CA GLU A 254 -8.21 14.84 -18.39
C GLU A 254 -6.71 14.68 -18.04
N SER A 255 -6.33 14.94 -16.81
CA SER A 255 -4.96 14.74 -16.31
C SER A 255 -4.53 13.28 -16.37
N LEU A 256 -5.45 12.34 -16.07
CA LEU A 256 -5.17 10.91 -16.17
C LEU A 256 -5.04 10.46 -17.62
N GLU A 257 -5.88 10.93 -18.52
CA GLU A 257 -5.78 10.62 -19.95
C GLU A 257 -4.53 11.25 -20.59
N ALA A 258 -4.14 12.45 -20.18
CA ALA A 258 -2.87 13.06 -20.59
C ALA A 258 -1.67 12.21 -20.13
N THR A 259 -1.71 11.71 -18.91
CA THR A 259 -0.69 10.80 -18.37
C THR A 259 -0.67 9.49 -19.17
N ARG A 260 -1.84 8.92 -19.48
CA ARG A 260 -1.96 7.71 -20.31
C ARG A 260 -1.35 7.91 -21.70
N ALA A 261 -1.63 9.04 -22.33
CA ALA A 261 -1.10 9.37 -23.66
C ALA A 261 0.45 9.48 -23.69
N SER A 262 1.09 9.76 -22.55
CA SER A 262 2.55 9.82 -22.41
C SER A 262 3.23 8.46 -22.21
N LEU A 263 2.46 7.40 -22.00
CA LEU A 263 2.95 6.06 -21.66
C LEU A 263 2.60 5.05 -22.79
N THR A 264 3.35 3.95 -22.82
CA THR A 264 2.90 2.79 -23.58
C THR A 264 1.69 2.16 -22.88
N GLU A 265 0.78 1.53 -23.64
CA GLU A 265 -0.40 0.88 -23.05
C GLU A 265 0.00 -0.16 -21.99
N GLN A 266 1.09 -0.91 -22.22
CA GLN A 266 1.62 -1.86 -21.25
C GLN A 266 2.02 -1.20 -19.93
N LYS A 267 2.74 -0.06 -19.97
CA LYS A 267 3.10 0.70 -18.76
C LYS A 267 1.89 1.28 -18.06
N TRP A 268 0.94 1.81 -18.84
CA TRP A 268 -0.32 2.31 -18.29
C TRP A 268 -1.10 1.20 -17.56
N GLN A 269 -1.29 0.06 -18.21
CA GLN A 269 -2.01 -1.06 -17.61
C GLN A 269 -1.32 -1.56 -16.32
N ALA A 270 0.00 -1.72 -16.33
CA ALA A 270 0.72 -2.17 -15.16
C ALA A 270 0.68 -1.13 -14.03
N GLN A 271 1.18 0.07 -14.29
CA GLN A 271 1.46 1.05 -13.22
C GLN A 271 0.24 1.84 -12.78
N TRP A 272 -0.67 2.16 -13.70
CA TRP A 272 -1.82 3.00 -13.39
C TRP A 272 -3.12 2.21 -13.21
N GLN A 273 -3.26 1.09 -13.90
CA GLN A 273 -4.42 0.23 -13.74
C GLN A 273 -4.17 -1.01 -12.86
N GLN A 274 -2.96 -1.18 -12.36
CA GLN A 274 -2.51 -2.32 -11.53
C GLN A 274 -2.75 -3.68 -12.20
N ASN A 275 -2.81 -3.72 -13.51
CA ASN A 275 -3.08 -4.89 -14.33
C ASN A 275 -1.91 -5.18 -15.29
N PRO A 276 -0.76 -5.67 -14.81
CA PRO A 276 0.38 -6.00 -15.65
C PRO A 276 0.02 -7.18 -16.56
N THR A 277 0.31 -7.03 -17.86
CA THR A 277 0.18 -8.11 -18.85
C THR A 277 1.52 -8.79 -19.09
N SER A 278 1.52 -10.08 -19.39
CA SER A 278 2.75 -10.79 -19.78
C SER A 278 3.20 -10.31 -21.17
N GLU A 279 4.50 -10.08 -21.33
CA GLU A 279 5.06 -9.77 -22.66
C GLU A 279 4.79 -10.89 -23.67
N GLU A 280 4.72 -12.14 -23.21
CA GLU A 280 4.42 -13.32 -24.02
C GLU A 280 2.94 -13.42 -24.43
N GLY A 281 2.03 -12.70 -23.75
CA GLY A 281 0.58 -12.75 -24.03
C GLY A 281 0.08 -11.80 -25.12
N SER A 282 0.93 -10.93 -25.66
CA SER A 282 0.55 -9.97 -26.70
C SER A 282 0.90 -10.42 -28.13
N ILE A 283 0.77 -11.72 -28.41
CA ILE A 283 0.96 -12.25 -29.77
C ILE A 283 0.00 -11.58 -30.75
N ILE A 284 -1.21 -11.21 -30.28
CA ILE A 284 -2.20 -10.50 -31.09
C ILE A 284 -2.32 -9.07 -30.56
N LYS A 285 -1.77 -8.11 -31.30
CA LYS A 285 -1.86 -6.70 -30.95
C LYS A 285 -3.25 -6.15 -31.25
N ARG A 286 -3.78 -5.27 -30.36
CA ARG A 286 -5.10 -4.65 -30.54
C ARG A 286 -5.24 -3.94 -31.89
N GLU A 287 -4.17 -3.33 -32.37
CA GLU A 287 -4.10 -2.67 -33.69
C GLU A 287 -4.29 -3.62 -34.89
N TRP A 288 -4.13 -4.92 -34.68
CA TRP A 288 -4.36 -5.94 -35.72
C TRP A 288 -5.83 -6.35 -35.81
N TRP A 289 -6.66 -6.01 -34.84
CA TRP A 289 -8.08 -6.29 -34.87
C TRP A 289 -8.76 -5.33 -35.83
N GLN A 290 -9.26 -5.85 -36.95
CA GLN A 290 -10.16 -5.14 -37.83
C GLN A 290 -11.58 -5.36 -37.30
N MET A 291 -12.14 -4.32 -36.71
CA MET A 291 -13.53 -4.38 -36.24
C MET A 291 -14.46 -4.24 -37.45
N TRP A 292 -15.33 -5.21 -37.62
CA TRP A 292 -16.38 -5.14 -38.61
C TRP A 292 -17.35 -4.02 -38.27
N LYS A 293 -17.65 -3.14 -39.22
CA LYS A 293 -18.67 -2.10 -39.07
C LYS A 293 -20.01 -2.64 -39.60
N GLU A 294 -20.95 -2.64 -38.80
CA GLU A 294 -22.15 -3.40 -38.52
C GLU A 294 -23.12 -3.73 -39.62
N ASP A 295 -23.13 -3.10 -40.76
CA ASP A 295 -24.31 -3.18 -41.63
C ASP A 295 -24.18 -4.09 -42.87
N ASP A 296 -23.01 -4.65 -43.17
CA ASP A 296 -22.79 -5.52 -44.32
C ASP A 296 -22.07 -6.82 -43.95
N ILE A 297 -22.73 -7.76 -43.33
CA ILE A 297 -22.22 -9.13 -43.21
C ILE A 297 -22.28 -9.74 -44.63
N PRO A 298 -21.14 -10.10 -45.25
CA PRO A 298 -21.14 -10.73 -46.55
C PRO A 298 -21.87 -12.07 -46.46
N ASP A 299 -22.50 -12.48 -47.59
CA ASP A 299 -23.12 -13.81 -47.71
C ASP A 299 -22.11 -14.89 -47.36
N LEU A 300 -22.32 -15.58 -46.25
CA LEU A 300 -21.43 -16.60 -45.74
C LEU A 300 -21.72 -17.93 -46.40
N MET A 301 -20.79 -18.47 -47.17
CA MET A 301 -20.92 -19.80 -47.75
C MET A 301 -20.85 -20.92 -46.69
N HIS A 302 -20.12 -20.69 -45.61
CA HIS A 302 -19.98 -21.62 -44.47
C HIS A 302 -19.81 -20.85 -43.17
N VAL A 303 -20.42 -21.36 -42.08
CA VAL A 303 -20.25 -20.84 -40.71
C VAL A 303 -19.56 -21.92 -39.88
N ILE A 304 -18.37 -21.60 -39.33
CA ILE A 304 -17.64 -22.48 -38.41
C ILE A 304 -17.68 -21.82 -37.04
N GLN A 305 -18.20 -22.54 -36.03
CA GLN A 305 -18.13 -22.13 -34.65
C GLN A 305 -17.02 -22.93 -33.96
N SER A 306 -16.05 -22.22 -33.39
CA SER A 306 -14.99 -22.81 -32.57
C SER A 306 -15.28 -22.48 -31.09
N TYR A 307 -15.30 -23.51 -30.25
CA TYR A 307 -15.48 -23.38 -28.81
C TYR A 307 -14.18 -23.79 -28.14
N ASP A 308 -13.54 -22.84 -27.42
CA ASP A 308 -12.51 -23.15 -26.46
C ASP A 308 -13.15 -23.31 -25.08
N THR A 309 -13.35 -24.59 -24.68
CA THR A 309 -13.89 -24.92 -23.37
C THR A 309 -12.75 -25.08 -22.40
N ALA A 310 -12.55 -24.12 -21.51
CA ALA A 310 -11.66 -24.27 -20.38
C ALA A 310 -12.12 -25.43 -19.49
N PHE A 311 -11.40 -26.52 -19.52
CA PHE A 311 -11.61 -27.61 -18.57
C PHE A 311 -11.06 -27.20 -17.22
N SER A 312 -11.95 -26.89 -16.26
CA SER A 312 -11.56 -26.90 -14.86
C SER A 312 -11.26 -28.36 -14.48
N LYS A 313 -10.01 -28.68 -14.19
CA LYS A 313 -9.68 -29.93 -13.49
C LYS A 313 -10.31 -29.86 -12.11
N LYS A 314 -11.50 -30.44 -11.94
CA LYS A 314 -11.90 -30.99 -10.65
C LYS A 314 -11.18 -32.32 -10.55
N GLU A 315 -10.15 -32.35 -9.76
CA GLU A 315 -9.55 -33.61 -9.32
C GLU A 315 -10.55 -34.31 -8.40
N SER A 316 -10.83 -35.55 -8.75
CA SER A 316 -11.51 -36.55 -7.92
C SER A 316 -10.64 -36.91 -6.70
#